data_50792f8ac645781e4b841d79fd3beef6
#
_entry.id   50792f8ac645781e4b841d79fd3beef6
#
_cell.length_a   1.000
_cell.length_b   1.000
_cell.length_c   1.000
_cell.angle_alpha   90.00
_cell.angle_beta   90.00
_cell.angle_gamma   90.00
#
_symmetry.space_group_name_H-M   'P 1'
#
loop_
_entity.id
_entity.type
_entity.pdbx_description
1 polymer ?
#
loop_
_entity_poly.entity_id
_entity_poly.type
_entity_poly.pdbx_seq_one_letter_code
_entity_poly.pdbx_strand_id
1 'polypeptide(L)'
;MDSKKEHEMAMEAGGAAQSSKKKMGWEKTMELDQKSMWERLIPQKSQLMAGFYGVLVLFAVFLIGCWLAGNPFEATQRIDSAWVQKAGWVGTNEWSIIWSVVLIAMLFEFMDATAGMGFGTAITPLLLLMGFNPKQIVPVVMIQQATAGLIGAFLHKEYENVEWGFKPMSETVKLWIYIAIPGMLAVTVSVTSVYAILKVAKVWINLYVCALLLGMGMISLYQGISYSRKKPKYRPKMMIAFAFLAGFNKGVGGGGYGPVVTIGGLLSGVPAKSMMAVTAISEGTVSTFSVIVWLAMLSGGIVIDYLLLPSMMIATIASAIIAPWATRVFPERIWQFVVPAYSCILAFYSTYRSWPDIKKALAG
;
A
#
# COMPACT_ATOMS: atom_id res chain seq x y z
N MET A 1 11.33 -61.34 -3.78
CA MET A 1 11.38 -60.38 -2.65
C MET A 1 11.92 -58.99 -3.08
N ASP A 2 12.35 -58.82 -4.33
CA ASP A 2 12.95 -57.58 -4.83
C ASP A 2 11.99 -56.56 -5.46
N SER A 3 10.88 -57.02 -6.08
CA SER A 3 9.95 -56.12 -6.79
C SER A 3 9.20 -55.14 -5.86
N LYS A 4 9.01 -55.46 -4.59
CA LYS A 4 8.34 -54.59 -3.62
C LYS A 4 9.27 -53.45 -3.13
N LYS A 5 10.55 -53.77 -2.98
CA LYS A 5 11.59 -52.73 -2.62
C LYS A 5 11.87 -51.79 -3.75
N GLU A 6 11.87 -52.25 -5.01
CA GLU A 6 12.00 -51.33 -6.16
C GLU A 6 10.78 -50.42 -6.31
N HIS A 7 9.58 -50.92 -6.00
CA HIS A 7 8.38 -50.07 -6.05
C HIS A 7 8.31 -49.07 -4.90
N GLU A 8 8.78 -49.42 -3.69
CA GLU A 8 8.92 -48.48 -2.57
C GLU A 8 10.02 -47.43 -2.83
N MET A 9 11.18 -47.83 -3.35
CA MET A 9 12.24 -46.85 -3.75
C MET A 9 11.79 -45.93 -4.90
N ALA A 10 10.99 -46.45 -5.85
CA ALA A 10 10.44 -45.59 -6.93
C ALA A 10 9.37 -44.63 -6.41
N MET A 11 8.55 -45.01 -5.41
CA MET A 11 7.61 -44.14 -4.74
C MET A 11 8.32 -43.08 -3.86
N GLU A 12 9.36 -43.47 -3.11
CA GLU A 12 10.18 -42.52 -2.35
C GLU A 12 10.95 -41.56 -3.24
N ALA A 13 11.53 -42.03 -4.34
CA ALA A 13 12.18 -41.19 -5.33
C ALA A 13 11.20 -40.27 -6.07
N GLY A 14 9.98 -40.75 -6.36
CA GLY A 14 8.88 -39.92 -6.89
C GLY A 14 8.38 -38.89 -5.90
N GLY A 15 8.28 -39.23 -4.61
CA GLY A 15 7.93 -38.31 -3.53
C GLY A 15 9.02 -37.29 -3.26
N ALA A 16 10.29 -37.69 -3.32
CA ALA A 16 11.43 -36.75 -3.18
C ALA A 16 11.58 -35.81 -4.39
N ALA A 17 11.28 -36.31 -5.61
CA ALA A 17 11.27 -35.45 -6.81
C ALA A 17 10.11 -34.44 -6.84
N GLN A 18 8.96 -34.75 -6.22
CA GLN A 18 7.87 -33.77 -6.03
C GLN A 18 8.18 -32.72 -4.96
N SER A 19 9.08 -33.01 -4.01
CA SER A 19 9.52 -32.08 -2.95
C SER A 19 10.43 -30.94 -3.44
N SER A 20 10.91 -30.99 -4.69
CA SER A 20 11.89 -30.02 -5.23
C SER A 20 11.26 -28.92 -6.10
N LYS A 21 9.96 -28.89 -6.34
CA LYS A 21 9.33 -27.78 -7.07
C LYS A 21 9.31 -26.52 -6.18
N LYS A 22 10.09 -25.52 -6.60
CA LYS A 22 10.14 -24.18 -6.00
C LYS A 22 8.72 -23.64 -5.81
N LYS A 23 8.27 -23.51 -4.57
CA LYS A 23 6.93 -23.01 -4.25
C LYS A 23 6.89 -21.49 -4.51
N MET A 24 6.09 -21.06 -5.49
CA MET A 24 6.01 -19.66 -5.88
C MET A 24 5.13 -18.86 -4.91
N GLY A 25 4.00 -19.42 -4.46
CA GLY A 25 3.06 -18.79 -3.55
C GLY A 25 1.90 -18.06 -4.25
N TRP A 26 1.74 -18.30 -5.55
CA TRP A 26 0.59 -17.83 -6.35
C TRP A 26 -0.10 -18.95 -7.14
N GLU A 27 0.17 -20.20 -6.80
CA GLU A 27 -0.41 -21.36 -7.47
C GLU A 27 -1.94 -21.37 -7.37
N LYS A 28 -2.47 -21.20 -6.14
CA LYS A 28 -3.92 -21.13 -5.91
C LYS A 28 -4.59 -19.94 -6.60
N THR A 29 -3.90 -18.81 -6.66
CA THR A 29 -4.40 -17.63 -7.35
C THR A 29 -4.61 -17.90 -8.83
N MET A 30 -3.65 -18.61 -9.46
CA MET A 30 -3.76 -19.01 -10.86
C MET A 30 -4.88 -20.05 -11.09
N GLU A 31 -5.09 -20.98 -10.17
CA GLU A 31 -6.22 -21.93 -10.20
C GLU A 31 -7.56 -21.20 -10.03
N LEU A 32 -7.61 -20.24 -9.10
CA LEU A 32 -8.80 -19.43 -8.87
C LEU A 32 -9.20 -18.62 -10.11
N ASP A 33 -8.24 -18.11 -10.87
CA ASP A 33 -8.52 -17.34 -12.09
C ASP A 33 -9.11 -18.19 -13.23
N GLN A 34 -8.98 -19.52 -13.15
CA GLN A 34 -9.63 -20.45 -14.10
C GLN A 34 -11.11 -20.70 -13.75
N LYS A 35 -11.55 -20.40 -12.52
CA LYS A 35 -12.95 -20.53 -12.10
C LYS A 35 -13.79 -19.40 -12.68
N SER A 36 -15.09 -19.67 -12.83
CA SER A 36 -16.04 -18.64 -13.27
C SER A 36 -16.12 -17.46 -12.29
N MET A 37 -16.54 -16.29 -12.79
CA MET A 37 -16.71 -15.10 -11.94
C MET A 37 -17.73 -15.35 -10.82
N TRP A 38 -18.79 -16.12 -11.08
CA TRP A 38 -19.81 -16.45 -10.09
C TRP A 38 -19.26 -17.30 -8.93
N GLU A 39 -18.38 -18.29 -9.22
CA GLU A 39 -17.74 -19.09 -8.18
C GLU A 39 -16.79 -18.28 -7.31
N ARG A 40 -16.20 -17.23 -7.86
CA ARG A 40 -15.32 -16.30 -7.11
C ARG A 40 -16.09 -15.26 -6.29
N LEU A 41 -17.33 -14.97 -6.67
CA LEU A 41 -18.16 -13.93 -6.05
C LEU A 41 -18.58 -14.31 -4.63
N ILE A 42 -18.91 -15.59 -4.40
CA ILE A 42 -19.44 -16.04 -3.11
C ILE A 42 -18.29 -16.30 -2.13
N PRO A 43 -18.17 -15.53 -1.04
CA PRO A 43 -17.15 -15.75 -0.04
C PRO A 43 -17.46 -16.98 0.81
N GLN A 44 -16.43 -17.69 1.23
CA GLN A 44 -16.55 -18.80 2.18
C GLN A 44 -16.78 -18.26 3.60
N LYS A 45 -17.34 -19.12 4.48
CA LYS A 45 -17.59 -18.74 5.88
C LYS A 45 -16.32 -18.30 6.61
N SER A 46 -15.18 -18.93 6.36
CA SER A 46 -13.87 -18.53 6.92
C SER A 46 -13.46 -17.12 6.49
N GLN A 47 -13.74 -16.76 5.25
CA GLN A 47 -13.43 -15.44 4.67
C GLN A 47 -14.30 -14.34 5.28
N LEU A 48 -15.59 -14.63 5.52
CA LEU A 48 -16.49 -13.72 6.23
C LEU A 48 -16.05 -13.51 7.69
N MET A 49 -15.64 -14.59 8.37
CA MET A 49 -15.09 -14.51 9.73
C MET A 49 -13.79 -13.67 9.77
N ALA A 50 -12.90 -13.88 8.80
CA ALA A 50 -11.68 -13.08 8.69
C ALA A 50 -11.99 -11.60 8.47
N GLY A 51 -12.98 -11.27 7.63
CA GLY A 51 -13.48 -9.92 7.43
C GLY A 51 -14.00 -9.30 8.74
N PHE A 52 -14.80 -10.05 9.49
CA PHE A 52 -15.33 -9.59 10.78
C PHE A 52 -14.21 -9.27 11.79
N TYR A 53 -13.22 -10.15 11.94
CA TYR A 53 -12.07 -9.85 12.80
C TYR A 53 -11.25 -8.66 12.30
N GLY A 54 -11.11 -8.50 10.98
CA GLY A 54 -10.49 -7.33 10.38
C GLY A 54 -11.21 -6.03 10.78
N VAL A 55 -12.55 -6.01 10.74
CA VAL A 55 -13.36 -4.85 11.21
C VAL A 55 -13.06 -4.54 12.67
N LEU A 56 -13.05 -5.56 13.55
CA LEU A 56 -12.81 -5.34 14.98
C LEU A 56 -11.44 -4.72 15.24
N VAL A 57 -10.40 -5.19 14.57
CA VAL A 57 -9.04 -4.62 14.71
C VAL A 57 -9.00 -3.19 14.19
N LEU A 58 -9.56 -2.92 13.00
CA LEU A 58 -9.61 -1.58 12.43
C LEU A 58 -10.43 -0.61 13.30
N PHE A 59 -11.52 -1.09 13.90
CA PHE A 59 -12.32 -0.28 14.83
C PHE A 59 -11.54 0.05 16.12
N ALA A 60 -10.78 -0.91 16.65
CA ALA A 60 -9.89 -0.63 17.79
C ALA A 60 -8.84 0.45 17.46
N VAL A 61 -8.24 0.39 16.25
CA VAL A 61 -7.29 1.42 15.80
C VAL A 61 -7.99 2.76 15.56
N PHE A 62 -9.26 2.76 15.11
CA PHE A 62 -10.07 3.98 15.04
C PHE A 62 -10.24 4.63 16.41
N LEU A 63 -10.53 3.87 17.46
CA LEU A 63 -10.64 4.40 18.83
C LEU A 63 -9.32 4.98 19.33
N ILE A 64 -8.20 4.29 19.05
CA ILE A 64 -6.86 4.81 19.32
C ILE A 64 -6.63 6.12 18.53
N GLY A 65 -7.09 6.17 17.28
CA GLY A 65 -7.02 7.36 16.44
C GLY A 65 -7.77 8.55 17.02
N CYS A 66 -8.97 8.34 17.58
CA CYS A 66 -9.72 9.36 18.28
C CYS A 66 -8.96 9.89 19.51
N TRP A 67 -8.37 8.99 20.28
CA TRP A 67 -7.55 9.37 21.43
C TRP A 67 -6.32 10.19 21.02
N LEU A 68 -5.57 9.75 20.00
CA LEU A 68 -4.41 10.47 19.47
C LEU A 68 -4.79 11.85 18.90
N ALA A 69 -5.94 11.96 18.22
CA ALA A 69 -6.43 13.22 17.67
C ALA A 69 -6.78 14.25 18.77
N GLY A 70 -7.01 13.82 20.00
CA GLY A 70 -7.13 14.68 21.18
C GLY A 70 -5.80 15.29 21.66
N ASN A 71 -4.69 15.05 20.97
CA ASN A 71 -3.35 15.53 21.30
C ASN A 71 -2.92 15.19 22.76
N PRO A 72 -2.90 13.90 23.15
CA PRO A 72 -2.60 13.49 24.53
C PRO A 72 -1.14 13.72 24.94
N PHE A 73 -0.26 14.06 23.98
CA PHE A 73 1.15 14.31 24.22
C PHE A 73 1.49 15.80 23.96
N GLU A 74 2.34 16.39 24.79
CA GLU A 74 2.78 17.79 24.61
C GLU A 74 3.45 18.05 23.25
N ALA A 75 4.18 17.08 22.70
CA ALA A 75 4.81 17.18 21.39
C ALA A 75 3.81 17.13 20.21
N THR A 76 2.57 16.72 20.45
CA THR A 76 1.50 16.66 19.45
C THR A 76 0.61 17.89 19.57
N GLN A 77 1.07 19.04 19.09
CA GLN A 77 0.30 20.28 19.11
C GLN A 77 -0.63 20.35 17.91
N ARG A 78 -1.83 20.96 18.12
CA ARG A 78 -2.76 21.25 17.04
C ARG A 78 -2.13 22.24 16.05
N ILE A 79 -2.08 21.85 14.77
CA ILE A 79 -1.62 22.70 13.69
C ILE A 79 -2.84 23.34 13.03
N ASP A 80 -2.92 24.68 13.06
CA ASP A 80 -4.04 25.40 12.47
C ASP A 80 -4.18 25.10 10.97
N SER A 81 -5.41 24.76 10.60
CA SER A 81 -5.82 24.57 9.22
C SER A 81 -7.12 25.35 8.98
N ALA A 82 -7.08 26.34 8.11
CA ALA A 82 -8.24 27.15 7.76
C ALA A 82 -9.40 26.30 7.20
N TRP A 83 -9.13 25.12 6.71
CA TRP A 83 -10.11 24.20 6.15
C TRP A 83 -10.94 23.51 7.24
N VAL A 84 -10.33 23.19 8.38
CA VAL A 84 -11.01 22.55 9.52
C VAL A 84 -12.14 23.44 10.06
N GLN A 85 -11.97 24.75 10.02
CA GLN A 85 -12.97 25.71 10.47
C GLN A 85 -14.21 25.82 9.54
N LYS A 86 -14.08 25.38 8.27
CA LYS A 86 -15.12 25.52 7.23
C LYS A 86 -15.86 24.21 6.90
N ALA A 87 -15.27 23.08 7.17
CA ALA A 87 -15.84 21.77 6.81
C ALA A 87 -16.74 21.27 7.93
N GLY A 88 -18.02 21.55 7.90
CA GLY A 88 -19.00 21.04 8.87
C GLY A 88 -18.73 19.61 9.35
N TRP A 89 -18.43 19.43 10.63
CA TRP A 89 -17.86 18.23 11.21
C TRP A 89 -18.58 17.78 12.47
N VAL A 90 -18.48 16.50 12.78
CA VAL A 90 -19.06 15.90 13.96
C VAL A 90 -17.92 15.47 14.88
N GLY A 91 -17.87 16.03 16.08
CA GLY A 91 -16.88 15.69 17.09
C GLY A 91 -16.80 16.72 18.22
N THR A 92 -15.98 16.42 19.21
CA THR A 92 -15.64 17.34 20.30
C THR A 92 -14.58 18.35 19.83
N ASN A 93 -14.26 19.35 20.65
CA ASN A 93 -13.19 20.30 20.35
C ASN A 93 -11.81 19.65 20.23
N GLU A 94 -11.65 18.42 20.71
CA GLU A 94 -10.38 17.71 20.77
C GLU A 94 -10.13 16.86 19.53
N TRP A 95 -11.17 16.19 18.97
CA TRP A 95 -11.07 15.40 17.76
C TRP A 95 -12.32 15.55 16.90
N SER A 96 -12.19 15.26 15.59
CA SER A 96 -13.26 15.50 14.63
C SER A 96 -13.24 14.55 13.47
N ILE A 97 -14.42 14.22 12.96
CA ILE A 97 -14.61 13.46 11.73
C ILE A 97 -14.90 14.43 10.60
N ILE A 98 -13.99 14.48 9.63
CA ILE A 98 -14.11 15.34 8.45
C ILE A 98 -14.65 14.50 7.30
N TRP A 99 -15.97 14.55 7.06
CA TRP A 99 -16.66 13.67 6.12
C TRP A 99 -16.14 13.74 4.68
N SER A 100 -15.70 14.89 4.21
CA SER A 100 -15.04 15.01 2.90
C SER A 100 -13.73 14.22 2.83
N VAL A 101 -12.95 14.20 3.93
CA VAL A 101 -11.75 13.37 4.03
C VAL A 101 -12.12 11.90 4.07
N VAL A 102 -13.17 11.51 4.80
CA VAL A 102 -13.66 10.11 4.83
C VAL A 102 -14.00 9.62 3.43
N LEU A 103 -14.82 10.38 2.67
CA LEU A 103 -15.27 9.96 1.34
C LEU A 103 -14.10 9.83 0.35
N ILE A 104 -13.20 10.80 0.35
CA ILE A 104 -12.02 10.80 -0.52
C ILE A 104 -11.07 9.66 -0.12
N ALA A 105 -10.79 9.52 1.17
CA ALA A 105 -9.93 8.47 1.67
C ALA A 105 -10.52 7.07 1.41
N MET A 106 -11.84 6.90 1.51
CA MET A 106 -12.53 5.64 1.20
C MET A 106 -12.32 5.23 -0.26
N LEU A 107 -12.47 6.16 -1.19
CA LEU A 107 -12.23 5.89 -2.60
C LEU A 107 -10.76 5.48 -2.87
N PHE A 108 -9.82 6.24 -2.33
CA PHE A 108 -8.41 5.98 -2.57
C PHE A 108 -7.91 4.74 -1.83
N GLU A 109 -8.44 4.45 -0.65
CA GLU A 109 -8.14 3.20 0.07
C GLU A 109 -8.68 1.98 -0.67
N PHE A 110 -9.90 2.05 -1.20
CA PHE A 110 -10.44 0.98 -2.03
C PHE A 110 -9.56 0.72 -3.25
N MET A 111 -9.10 1.76 -3.93
CA MET A 111 -8.19 1.64 -5.06
C MET A 111 -6.82 1.08 -4.64
N ASP A 112 -6.30 1.50 -3.50
CA ASP A 112 -5.02 1.03 -2.97
C ASP A 112 -5.07 -0.45 -2.62
N ALA A 113 -6.06 -0.86 -1.85
CA ALA A 113 -6.21 -2.24 -1.42
C ALA A 113 -6.63 -3.20 -2.55
N THR A 114 -7.26 -2.72 -3.63
CA THR A 114 -7.60 -3.55 -4.80
C THR A 114 -6.50 -3.61 -5.83
N ALA A 115 -5.82 -2.50 -6.07
CA ALA A 115 -4.85 -2.33 -7.15
C ALA A 115 -3.39 -2.30 -6.66
N GLY A 116 -3.17 -2.32 -5.35
CA GLY A 116 -1.85 -2.22 -4.75
C GLY A 116 -1.23 -0.83 -4.90
N MET A 117 -2.05 0.22 -5.12
CA MET A 117 -1.57 1.58 -5.28
C MET A 117 -2.70 2.60 -5.18
N GLY A 118 -2.42 3.75 -4.61
CA GLY A 118 -3.30 4.91 -4.73
C GLY A 118 -3.45 5.74 -3.48
N PHE A 119 -3.60 5.14 -2.30
CA PHE A 119 -3.95 5.89 -1.09
C PHE A 119 -2.96 7.03 -0.82
N GLY A 120 -1.77 6.72 -0.36
CA GLY A 120 -0.79 7.75 0.01
C GLY A 120 -0.41 8.67 -1.15
N THR A 121 -0.43 8.14 -2.38
CA THR A 121 -0.10 8.89 -3.59
C THR A 121 -1.14 9.95 -3.96
N ALA A 122 -2.41 9.63 -3.76
CA ALA A 122 -3.52 10.52 -4.11
C ALA A 122 -3.97 11.39 -2.94
N ILE A 123 -4.06 10.80 -1.74
CA ILE A 123 -4.57 11.51 -0.56
C ILE A 123 -3.62 12.61 -0.11
N THR A 124 -2.30 12.38 -0.13
CA THR A 124 -1.32 13.35 0.33
C THR A 124 -1.39 14.66 -0.46
N PRO A 125 -1.24 14.68 -1.80
CA PRO A 125 -1.36 15.91 -2.58
C PRO A 125 -2.71 16.60 -2.37
N LEU A 126 -3.79 15.83 -2.29
CA LEU A 126 -5.12 16.41 -2.13
C LEU A 126 -5.30 17.09 -0.77
N LEU A 127 -4.86 16.46 0.32
CA LEU A 127 -4.91 17.07 1.65
C LEU A 127 -3.99 18.29 1.76
N LEU A 128 -2.84 18.26 1.07
CA LEU A 128 -1.98 19.43 0.97
C LEU A 128 -2.68 20.60 0.24
N LEU A 129 -3.47 20.33 -0.81
CA LEU A 129 -4.28 21.33 -1.52
C LEU A 129 -5.46 21.81 -0.67
N MET A 130 -6.01 20.97 0.22
CA MET A 130 -7.00 21.35 1.22
C MET A 130 -6.41 22.21 2.36
N GLY A 131 -5.10 22.48 2.35
CA GLY A 131 -4.45 23.34 3.33
C GLY A 131 -3.87 22.62 4.56
N PHE A 132 -4.00 21.29 4.63
CA PHE A 132 -3.35 20.52 5.70
C PHE A 132 -1.83 20.53 5.57
N ASN A 133 -1.15 20.42 6.71
CA ASN A 133 0.31 20.46 6.77
C ASN A 133 0.92 19.05 6.57
N PRO A 134 2.11 18.91 5.98
CA PRO A 134 2.80 17.62 5.91
C PRO A 134 2.91 16.88 7.25
N LYS A 135 3.09 17.61 8.36
CA LYS A 135 3.16 17.05 9.72
C LYS A 135 1.81 16.55 10.27
N GLN A 136 0.69 16.94 9.64
CA GLN A 136 -0.66 16.38 9.89
C GLN A 136 -0.93 15.19 8.97
N ILE A 137 -0.40 15.21 7.74
CA ILE A 137 -0.74 14.23 6.72
C ILE A 137 0.15 12.99 6.83
N VAL A 138 1.48 13.16 6.75
CA VAL A 138 2.41 12.04 6.57
C VAL A 138 2.38 11.04 7.72
N PRO A 139 2.45 11.43 9.00
CA PRO A 139 2.39 10.48 10.10
C PRO A 139 1.07 9.71 10.15
N VAL A 140 -0.05 10.40 9.87
CA VAL A 140 -1.39 9.81 9.86
C VAL A 140 -1.55 8.81 8.72
N VAL A 141 -1.08 9.16 7.52
CA VAL A 141 -1.04 8.24 6.37
C VAL A 141 -0.20 7.00 6.69
N MET A 142 0.93 7.15 7.41
CA MET A 142 1.75 5.99 7.81
C MET A 142 1.02 5.06 8.78
N ILE A 143 0.29 5.59 9.77
CA ILE A 143 -0.49 4.79 10.72
C ILE A 143 -1.62 4.07 9.97
N GLN A 144 -2.34 4.78 9.12
CA GLN A 144 -3.42 4.23 8.32
C GLN A 144 -2.91 3.09 7.42
N GLN A 145 -1.84 3.31 6.65
CA GLN A 145 -1.27 2.30 5.75
C GLN A 145 -0.58 1.14 6.50
N ALA A 146 -0.04 1.36 7.69
CA ALA A 146 0.44 0.29 8.55
C ALA A 146 -0.69 -0.68 8.88
N THR A 147 -1.82 -0.14 9.31
CA THR A 147 -2.99 -0.92 9.72
C THR A 147 -3.68 -1.57 8.53
N ALA A 148 -3.99 -0.78 7.50
CA ALA A 148 -4.66 -1.24 6.28
C ALA A 148 -3.83 -2.29 5.55
N GLY A 149 -2.51 -2.08 5.40
CA GLY A 149 -1.62 -3.00 4.71
C GLY A 149 -1.48 -4.34 5.42
N LEU A 150 -1.35 -4.38 6.75
CA LEU A 150 -1.26 -5.62 7.50
C LEU A 150 -2.58 -6.39 7.50
N ILE A 151 -3.71 -5.73 7.71
CA ILE A 151 -5.05 -6.36 7.64
C ILE A 151 -5.36 -6.77 6.20
N GLY A 152 -5.07 -5.92 5.21
CA GLY A 152 -5.22 -6.23 3.79
C GLY A 152 -4.43 -7.46 3.37
N ALA A 153 -3.18 -7.60 3.81
CA ALA A 153 -2.35 -8.77 3.53
C ALA A 153 -2.93 -10.06 4.13
N PHE A 154 -3.45 -9.99 5.36
CA PHE A 154 -4.16 -11.10 5.98
C PHE A 154 -5.41 -11.47 5.17
N LEU A 155 -6.22 -10.51 4.79
CA LEU A 155 -7.43 -10.74 3.99
C LEU A 155 -7.11 -11.23 2.57
N HIS A 156 -6.05 -10.73 1.93
CA HIS A 156 -5.61 -11.25 0.63
C HIS A 156 -5.25 -12.74 0.69
N LYS A 157 -4.65 -13.20 1.80
CA LYS A 157 -4.37 -14.62 2.02
C LYS A 157 -5.67 -15.41 2.17
N GLU A 158 -6.60 -14.94 3.01
CA GLU A 158 -7.88 -15.63 3.25
C GLU A 158 -8.75 -15.69 1.98
N TYR A 159 -8.67 -14.66 1.13
CA TYR A 159 -9.34 -14.62 -0.19
C TYR A 159 -8.56 -15.33 -1.31
N GLU A 160 -7.48 -16.04 -0.98
CA GLU A 160 -6.68 -16.87 -1.92
C GLU A 160 -5.97 -16.05 -3.02
N ASN A 161 -5.75 -14.75 -2.82
CA ASN A 161 -4.97 -13.90 -3.73
C ASN A 161 -3.46 -14.15 -3.62
N VAL A 162 -3.00 -14.80 -2.53
CA VAL A 162 -1.62 -15.13 -2.26
C VAL A 162 -1.51 -16.28 -1.27
N GLU A 163 -0.39 -17.02 -1.30
CA GLU A 163 -0.01 -18.00 -0.28
C GLU A 163 1.30 -17.59 0.39
N TRP A 164 1.30 -17.56 1.73
CA TRP A 164 2.49 -17.32 2.53
C TRP A 164 3.08 -18.66 3.02
N GLY A 165 4.09 -19.17 2.33
CA GLY A 165 4.80 -20.38 2.74
C GLY A 165 6.11 -20.01 3.44
N PHE A 166 6.25 -20.37 4.73
CA PHE A 166 7.48 -20.09 5.49
C PHE A 166 8.42 -21.31 5.53
N LYS A 167 7.90 -22.53 5.40
CA LYS A 167 8.69 -23.78 5.40
C LYS A 167 8.14 -24.76 4.36
N PRO A 168 8.80 -24.96 3.19
CA PRO A 168 9.90 -24.14 2.65
C PRO A 168 9.44 -22.73 2.28
N MET A 169 10.37 -21.78 2.30
CA MET A 169 10.06 -20.36 2.03
C MET A 169 9.63 -20.18 0.57
N SER A 170 8.38 -19.71 0.38
CA SER A 170 7.83 -19.36 -0.93
C SER A 170 8.48 -18.11 -1.53
N GLU A 171 8.35 -17.94 -2.84
CA GLU A 171 8.87 -16.74 -3.50
C GLU A 171 8.10 -15.48 -3.08
N THR A 172 6.82 -15.56 -2.73
CA THR A 172 6.03 -14.45 -2.18
C THR A 172 6.62 -13.94 -0.86
N VAL A 173 7.03 -14.83 0.05
CA VAL A 173 7.70 -14.45 1.30
C VAL A 173 9.09 -13.85 1.03
N LYS A 174 9.85 -14.39 0.08
CA LYS A 174 11.14 -13.80 -0.31
C LYS A 174 10.97 -12.40 -0.92
N LEU A 175 9.95 -12.22 -1.77
CA LEU A 175 9.61 -10.91 -2.33
C LEU A 175 9.26 -9.91 -1.23
N TRP A 176 8.43 -10.30 -0.26
CA TRP A 176 8.16 -9.46 0.90
C TRP A 176 9.44 -8.99 1.59
N ILE A 177 10.39 -9.90 1.89
CA ILE A 177 11.68 -9.56 2.51
C ILE A 177 12.51 -8.64 1.62
N TYR A 178 12.60 -8.92 0.30
CA TYR A 178 13.33 -8.10 -0.66
C TYR A 178 12.75 -6.70 -0.84
N ILE A 179 11.48 -6.50 -0.48
CA ILE A 179 10.81 -5.22 -0.55
C ILE A 179 10.83 -4.52 0.82
N ALA A 180 10.51 -5.23 1.90
CA ALA A 180 10.37 -4.63 3.22
C ALA A 180 11.71 -4.08 3.75
N ILE A 181 12.81 -4.85 3.67
CA ILE A 181 14.10 -4.42 4.23
C ILE A 181 14.65 -3.17 3.53
N PRO A 182 14.80 -3.12 2.19
CA PRO A 182 15.26 -1.90 1.52
C PRO A 182 14.28 -0.74 1.69
N GLY A 183 12.97 -1.03 1.73
CA GLY A 183 11.94 -0.02 1.97
C GLY A 183 12.05 0.63 3.35
N MET A 184 12.28 -0.14 4.41
CA MET A 184 12.50 0.38 5.77
C MET A 184 13.77 1.25 5.85
N LEU A 185 14.86 0.82 5.24
CA LEU A 185 16.08 1.62 5.19
C LEU A 185 15.86 2.94 4.44
N ALA A 186 15.21 2.88 3.30
CA ALA A 186 14.96 4.04 2.46
C ALA A 186 14.00 5.05 3.11
N VAL A 187 12.94 4.58 3.77
CA VAL A 187 12.00 5.48 4.47
C VAL A 187 12.69 6.19 5.64
N THR A 188 13.56 5.50 6.37
CA THR A 188 14.35 6.13 7.45
C THR A 188 15.23 7.25 6.92
N VAL A 189 16.00 6.95 5.87
CA VAL A 189 16.89 7.93 5.23
C VAL A 189 16.08 9.12 4.73
N SER A 190 14.95 8.89 4.08
CA SER A 190 14.17 9.96 3.46
C SER A 190 13.44 10.82 4.49
N VAL A 191 12.79 10.23 5.49
CA VAL A 191 12.13 10.98 6.57
C VAL A 191 13.14 11.86 7.30
N THR A 192 14.27 11.29 7.70
CA THR A 192 15.31 12.03 8.41
C THR A 192 15.89 13.14 7.54
N SER A 193 16.22 12.85 6.28
CA SER A 193 16.81 13.85 5.37
C SER A 193 15.84 14.98 5.06
N VAL A 194 14.59 14.68 4.74
CA VAL A 194 13.62 15.70 4.26
C VAL A 194 13.12 16.58 5.40
N TYR A 195 12.79 15.99 6.55
CA TYR A 195 12.12 16.73 7.62
C TYR A 195 13.07 17.25 8.70
N ALA A 196 14.17 16.55 8.98
CA ALA A 196 15.14 16.99 9.99
C ALA A 196 16.28 17.82 9.39
N ILE A 197 16.82 17.45 8.22
CA ILE A 197 18.04 18.05 7.67
C ILE A 197 17.72 19.13 6.60
N LEU A 198 17.10 18.73 5.49
CA LEU A 198 17.00 19.59 4.28
C LEU A 198 15.81 20.54 4.27
N LYS A 199 14.73 20.21 5.01
CA LYS A 199 13.48 21.01 5.04
C LYS A 199 12.98 21.36 3.63
N VAL A 200 12.96 20.36 2.73
CA VAL A 200 12.65 20.55 1.31
C VAL A 200 11.26 21.18 1.11
N ALA A 201 11.18 22.16 0.21
CA ALA A 201 9.92 22.84 -0.08
C ALA A 201 8.90 21.87 -0.73
N LYS A 202 7.65 21.95 -0.27
CA LYS A 202 6.51 21.13 -0.69
C LYS A 202 6.35 21.00 -2.21
N VAL A 203 6.60 22.07 -2.95
CA VAL A 203 6.43 22.12 -4.41
C VAL A 203 7.34 21.13 -5.12
N TRP A 204 8.61 21.05 -4.72
CA TRP A 204 9.58 20.11 -5.31
C TRP A 204 9.26 18.65 -4.99
N ILE A 205 8.78 18.38 -3.77
CA ILE A 205 8.30 17.05 -3.37
C ILE A 205 7.13 16.63 -4.28
N ASN A 206 6.17 17.54 -4.48
CA ASN A 206 4.98 17.25 -5.29
C ASN A 206 5.33 17.04 -6.76
N LEU A 207 6.19 17.87 -7.33
CA LEU A 207 6.66 17.72 -8.71
C LEU A 207 7.39 16.39 -8.92
N TYR A 208 8.27 16.02 -8.00
CA TYR A 208 8.97 14.73 -8.03
C TYR A 208 8.01 13.54 -8.03
N VAL A 209 7.03 13.54 -7.11
CA VAL A 209 6.05 12.46 -7.00
C VAL A 209 5.19 12.37 -8.27
N CYS A 210 4.74 13.51 -8.82
CA CYS A 210 3.98 13.53 -10.08
C CYS A 210 4.77 12.98 -11.27
N ALA A 211 6.02 13.40 -11.42
CA ALA A 211 6.89 12.93 -12.50
C ALA A 211 7.14 11.42 -12.40
N LEU A 212 7.39 10.92 -11.19
CA LEU A 212 7.55 9.49 -10.93
C LEU A 212 6.30 8.68 -11.30
N LEU A 213 5.12 9.12 -10.83
CA LEU A 213 3.86 8.45 -11.09
C LEU A 213 3.54 8.38 -12.58
N LEU A 214 3.74 9.51 -13.28
CA LEU A 214 3.52 9.56 -14.72
C LEU A 214 4.46 8.60 -15.46
N GLY A 215 5.75 8.64 -15.13
CA GLY A 215 6.74 7.75 -15.73
C GLY A 215 6.43 6.28 -15.49
N MET A 216 6.16 5.89 -14.25
CA MET A 216 5.82 4.52 -13.90
C MET A 216 4.48 4.08 -14.51
N GLY A 217 3.47 4.94 -14.52
CA GLY A 217 2.18 4.68 -15.15
C GLY A 217 2.32 4.42 -16.65
N MET A 218 3.05 5.25 -17.38
CA MET A 218 3.29 5.08 -18.82
C MET A 218 4.05 3.79 -19.14
N ILE A 219 5.12 3.48 -18.40
CA ILE A 219 5.89 2.24 -18.56
C ILE A 219 4.99 1.02 -18.36
N SER A 220 4.15 1.05 -17.33
CA SER A 220 3.25 -0.07 -17.03
C SER A 220 2.12 -0.22 -18.05
N LEU A 221 1.55 0.88 -18.55
CA LEU A 221 0.56 0.84 -19.66
C LEU A 221 1.18 0.23 -20.92
N TYR A 222 2.38 0.67 -21.29
CA TYR A 222 3.11 0.11 -22.41
C TYR A 222 3.33 -1.39 -22.25
N GLN A 223 3.68 -1.83 -21.04
CA GLN A 223 3.86 -3.25 -20.75
C GLN A 223 2.55 -4.02 -20.72
N GLY A 224 1.47 -3.47 -20.17
CA GLY A 224 0.13 -4.09 -20.22
C GLY A 224 -0.30 -4.38 -21.65
N ILE A 225 -0.03 -3.45 -22.57
CA ILE A 225 -0.26 -3.63 -24.00
C ILE A 225 0.68 -4.68 -24.60
N SER A 226 1.94 -4.67 -24.21
CA SER A 226 2.97 -5.60 -24.72
C SER A 226 2.90 -6.99 -24.09
N TYR A 227 2.35 -7.11 -22.85
CA TYR A 227 2.20 -8.37 -22.11
C TYR A 227 1.31 -9.39 -22.85
N SER A 228 0.41 -8.91 -23.70
CA SER A 228 -0.36 -9.78 -24.61
C SER A 228 0.54 -10.59 -25.54
N ARG A 229 1.81 -10.24 -25.68
CA ARG A 229 2.77 -10.87 -26.60
C ARG A 229 3.84 -11.75 -25.92
N LYS A 230 4.33 -11.38 -24.72
CA LYS A 230 5.37 -12.17 -23.99
C LYS A 230 5.24 -11.95 -22.48
N LYS A 231 5.03 -13.03 -21.71
CA LYS A 231 5.08 -12.98 -20.24
C LYS A 231 6.47 -12.57 -19.76
N PRO A 232 6.61 -11.56 -18.88
CA PRO A 232 7.92 -11.15 -18.38
C PRO A 232 8.57 -12.29 -17.57
N LYS A 233 9.91 -12.39 -17.68
CA LYS A 233 10.67 -13.38 -16.91
C LYS A 233 10.72 -12.96 -15.44
N TYR A 234 10.51 -13.90 -14.52
CA TYR A 234 10.61 -13.66 -13.09
C TYR A 234 12.01 -13.19 -12.66
N ARG A 235 12.11 -11.98 -12.09
CA ARG A 235 13.35 -11.30 -11.68
C ARG A 235 13.21 -10.68 -10.28
N PRO A 236 13.18 -11.50 -9.20
CA PRO A 236 12.89 -11.01 -7.84
C PRO A 236 13.88 -9.98 -7.32
N LYS A 237 15.15 -10.07 -7.68
CA LYS A 237 16.19 -9.12 -7.23
C LYS A 237 15.99 -7.69 -7.76
N MET A 238 15.27 -7.51 -8.86
CA MET A 238 14.91 -6.19 -9.38
C MET A 238 14.00 -5.43 -8.39
N MET A 239 13.26 -6.16 -7.56
CA MET A 239 12.40 -5.58 -6.52
C MET A 239 13.17 -4.80 -5.46
N ILE A 240 14.44 -5.10 -5.21
CA ILE A 240 15.27 -4.37 -4.23
C ILE A 240 15.39 -2.89 -4.63
N ALA A 241 15.66 -2.62 -5.91
CA ALA A 241 15.80 -1.24 -6.42
C ALA A 241 14.44 -0.50 -6.37
N PHE A 242 13.35 -1.16 -6.80
CA PHE A 242 12.02 -0.58 -6.71
C PHE A 242 11.60 -0.32 -5.26
N ALA A 243 11.94 -1.22 -4.35
CA ALA A 243 11.63 -1.08 -2.93
C ALA A 243 12.37 0.09 -2.28
N PHE A 244 13.64 0.29 -2.61
CA PHE A 244 14.40 1.44 -2.15
C PHE A 244 13.79 2.74 -2.65
N LEU A 245 13.48 2.84 -3.94
CA LEU A 245 12.81 3.99 -4.53
C LEU A 245 11.44 4.24 -3.90
N ALA A 246 10.64 3.19 -3.71
CA ALA A 246 9.33 3.27 -3.09
C ALA A 246 9.39 3.74 -1.63
N GLY A 247 10.30 3.17 -0.84
CA GLY A 247 10.51 3.57 0.56
C GLY A 247 10.97 5.03 0.68
N PHE A 248 11.87 5.46 -0.22
CA PHE A 248 12.30 6.85 -0.27
C PHE A 248 11.11 7.79 -0.54
N ASN A 249 10.30 7.50 -1.57
CA ASN A 249 9.10 8.28 -1.89
C ASN A 249 8.11 8.34 -0.72
N LYS A 250 7.90 7.20 -0.06
CA LYS A 250 7.01 7.11 1.08
C LYS A 250 7.44 8.03 2.22
N GLY A 251 8.72 8.08 2.53
CA GLY A 251 9.25 8.96 3.56
C GLY A 251 9.17 10.44 3.18
N VAL A 252 9.36 10.77 1.89
CA VAL A 252 9.27 12.16 1.40
C VAL A 252 7.86 12.73 1.53
N GLY A 253 6.85 11.99 1.06
CA GLY A 253 5.49 12.53 0.90
C GLY A 253 4.37 11.69 1.50
N GLY A 254 4.68 10.62 2.21
CA GLY A 254 3.67 9.69 2.71
C GLY A 254 3.09 8.76 1.63
N GLY A 255 3.41 8.98 0.35
CA GLY A 255 2.85 8.26 -0.78
C GLY A 255 3.88 7.78 -1.80
N GLY A 256 3.38 7.22 -2.92
CA GLY A 256 4.23 6.74 -4.02
C GLY A 256 4.86 5.36 -3.80
N TYR A 257 4.57 4.70 -2.68
CA TYR A 257 5.08 3.35 -2.40
C TYR A 257 4.40 2.30 -3.26
N GLY A 258 3.08 2.20 -3.14
CA GLY A 258 2.26 1.21 -3.83
C GLY A 258 2.51 1.15 -5.34
N PRO A 259 2.40 2.28 -6.08
CA PRO A 259 2.66 2.31 -7.52
C PRO A 259 4.03 1.75 -7.91
N VAL A 260 5.08 2.17 -7.21
CA VAL A 260 6.46 1.74 -7.53
C VAL A 260 6.66 0.26 -7.26
N VAL A 261 6.17 -0.25 -6.12
CA VAL A 261 6.29 -1.67 -5.75
C VAL A 261 5.43 -2.54 -6.65
N THR A 262 4.16 -2.18 -6.85
CA THR A 262 3.23 -3.00 -7.65
C THR A 262 3.66 -3.06 -9.11
N ILE A 263 3.96 -1.91 -9.73
CA ILE A 263 4.46 -1.87 -11.10
C ILE A 263 5.81 -2.59 -11.21
N GLY A 264 6.72 -2.34 -10.28
CA GLY A 264 8.01 -3.05 -10.21
C GLY A 264 7.84 -4.57 -10.18
N GLY A 265 6.83 -5.07 -9.44
CA GLY A 265 6.49 -6.48 -9.37
C GLY A 265 5.96 -7.05 -10.67
N LEU A 266 5.05 -6.34 -11.32
CA LEU A 266 4.55 -6.70 -12.66
C LEU A 266 5.69 -6.77 -13.67
N LEU A 267 6.59 -5.79 -13.67
CA LEU A 267 7.80 -5.76 -14.47
C LEU A 267 8.76 -6.93 -14.17
N SER A 268 8.75 -7.36 -12.91
CA SER A 268 9.55 -8.49 -12.44
C SER A 268 8.90 -9.85 -12.68
N GLY A 269 7.74 -9.90 -13.35
CA GLY A 269 7.05 -11.15 -13.73
C GLY A 269 6.23 -11.78 -12.60
N VAL A 270 5.81 -11.01 -11.61
CA VAL A 270 4.91 -11.46 -10.55
C VAL A 270 3.46 -11.29 -11.01
N PRO A 271 2.55 -12.28 -10.80
CA PRO A 271 1.12 -12.12 -11.11
C PRO A 271 0.48 -10.96 -10.34
N ALA A 272 -0.42 -10.21 -10.99
CA ALA A 272 -0.94 -8.96 -10.46
C ALA A 272 -1.63 -9.13 -9.10
N LYS A 273 -2.54 -10.09 -8.94
CA LYS A 273 -3.26 -10.33 -7.68
C LYS A 273 -2.31 -10.65 -6.51
N SER A 274 -1.33 -11.51 -6.76
CA SER A 274 -0.32 -11.84 -5.75
C SER A 274 0.61 -10.67 -5.46
N MET A 275 0.90 -9.85 -6.48
CA MET A 275 1.71 -8.64 -6.26
C MET A 275 0.98 -7.61 -5.40
N MET A 276 -0.33 -7.43 -5.58
CA MET A 276 -1.16 -6.57 -4.71
C MET A 276 -1.08 -7.01 -3.26
N ALA A 277 -1.19 -8.31 -2.99
CA ALA A 277 -1.02 -8.86 -1.65
C ALA A 277 0.40 -8.66 -1.09
N VAL A 278 1.44 -8.87 -1.91
CA VAL A 278 2.84 -8.61 -1.52
C VAL A 278 3.08 -7.13 -1.28
N THR A 279 2.47 -6.25 -2.07
CA THR A 279 2.53 -4.80 -1.84
C THR A 279 1.86 -4.45 -0.52
N ALA A 280 0.67 -4.96 -0.22
CA ALA A 280 -0.05 -4.70 1.02
C ALA A 280 0.78 -5.08 2.26
N ILE A 281 1.35 -6.29 2.33
CA ILE A 281 2.18 -6.70 3.47
C ILE A 281 3.47 -5.88 3.57
N SER A 282 4.09 -5.57 2.44
CA SER A 282 5.33 -4.79 2.40
C SER A 282 5.08 -3.35 2.83
N GLU A 283 4.00 -2.76 2.33
CA GLU A 283 3.58 -1.40 2.69
C GLU A 283 3.19 -1.30 4.16
N GLY A 284 2.42 -2.26 4.66
CA GLY A 284 2.09 -2.36 6.08
C GLY A 284 3.33 -2.44 6.96
N THR A 285 4.30 -3.29 6.59
CA THR A 285 5.57 -3.45 7.32
C THR A 285 6.41 -2.18 7.30
N VAL A 286 6.61 -1.57 6.13
CA VAL A 286 7.41 -0.35 5.97
C VAL A 286 6.74 0.84 6.66
N SER A 287 5.40 0.93 6.60
CA SER A 287 4.63 1.97 7.29
C SER A 287 4.71 1.83 8.79
N THR A 288 4.60 0.61 9.34
CA THR A 288 4.78 0.35 10.78
C THR A 288 6.16 0.81 11.24
N PHE A 289 7.20 0.48 10.48
CA PHE A 289 8.55 0.95 10.77
C PHE A 289 8.66 2.48 10.67
N SER A 290 8.02 3.09 9.67
CA SER A 290 7.96 4.54 9.52
C SER A 290 7.29 5.24 10.70
N VAL A 291 6.23 4.65 11.25
CA VAL A 291 5.58 5.16 12.49
C VAL A 291 6.59 5.19 13.65
N ILE A 292 7.41 4.15 13.80
CA ILE A 292 8.46 4.12 14.82
C ILE A 292 9.48 5.24 14.61
N VAL A 293 9.88 5.49 13.35
CA VAL A 293 10.79 6.60 13.00
C VAL A 293 10.17 7.94 13.37
N TRP A 294 8.89 8.18 13.03
CA TRP A 294 8.18 9.41 13.41
C TRP A 294 8.04 9.58 14.92
N LEU A 295 7.76 8.52 15.67
CA LEU A 295 7.71 8.56 17.13
C LEU A 295 9.09 8.90 17.74
N ALA A 296 10.16 8.38 17.16
CA ALA A 296 11.53 8.76 17.57
C ALA A 296 11.82 10.24 17.28
N MET A 297 11.27 10.79 16.21
CA MET A 297 11.41 12.23 15.88
C MET A 297 10.59 13.13 16.83
N LEU A 298 9.47 12.66 17.39
CA LEU A 298 8.74 13.38 18.45
C LEU A 298 9.65 13.68 19.66
N SER A 299 10.47 12.70 20.08
CA SER A 299 11.44 12.90 21.17
C SER A 299 12.50 13.97 20.84
N GLY A 300 12.72 14.23 19.54
CA GLY A 300 13.56 15.32 19.04
C GLY A 300 12.83 16.67 18.87
N GLY A 301 11.61 16.82 19.39
CA GLY A 301 10.85 18.08 19.35
C GLY A 301 10.09 18.35 18.04
N ILE A 302 9.92 17.36 17.17
CA ILE A 302 9.09 17.50 15.97
C ILE A 302 7.62 17.42 16.36
N VAL A 303 6.86 18.44 16.02
CA VAL A 303 5.41 18.51 16.25
C VAL A 303 4.68 17.64 15.22
N ILE A 304 3.75 16.80 15.69
CA ILE A 304 2.83 16.00 14.87
C ILE A 304 1.39 16.31 15.31
N ASP A 305 0.46 16.31 14.37
CA ASP A 305 -0.97 16.48 14.66
C ASP A 305 -1.77 15.34 14.03
N TYR A 306 -2.46 14.58 14.84
CA TYR A 306 -3.22 13.38 14.44
C TYR A 306 -4.69 13.67 14.07
N LEU A 307 -5.09 14.93 13.84
CA LEU A 307 -6.47 15.34 13.56
C LEU A 307 -7.15 14.51 12.47
N LEU A 308 -6.42 14.14 11.41
CA LEU A 308 -6.96 13.42 10.27
C LEU A 308 -7.17 11.92 10.52
N LEU A 309 -6.58 11.36 11.58
CA LEU A 309 -6.54 9.93 11.80
C LEU A 309 -7.92 9.27 11.96
N PRO A 310 -8.87 9.81 12.76
CA PRO A 310 -10.20 9.23 12.86
C PRO A 310 -10.92 9.14 11.51
N SER A 311 -10.87 10.21 10.71
CA SER A 311 -11.50 10.26 9.39
C SER A 311 -10.90 9.23 8.42
N MET A 312 -9.59 9.07 8.42
CA MET A 312 -8.91 8.08 7.60
C MET A 312 -9.21 6.65 8.06
N MET A 313 -9.31 6.40 9.36
CA MET A 313 -9.62 5.06 9.88
C MET A 313 -11.04 4.62 9.56
N ILE A 314 -12.03 5.51 9.57
CA ILE A 314 -13.40 5.19 9.11
C ILE A 314 -13.37 4.76 7.64
N ALA A 315 -12.66 5.51 6.80
CA ALA A 315 -12.49 5.19 5.40
C ALA A 315 -11.84 3.81 5.20
N THR A 316 -10.82 3.50 5.99
CA THR A 316 -10.11 2.22 5.97
C THR A 316 -11.01 1.05 6.35
N ILE A 317 -11.83 1.19 7.40
CA ILE A 317 -12.80 0.16 7.82
C ILE A 317 -13.74 -0.20 6.67
N ALA A 318 -14.24 0.82 5.95
CA ALA A 318 -15.16 0.61 4.84
C ALA A 318 -14.50 -0.08 3.63
N SER A 319 -13.24 0.25 3.33
CA SER A 319 -12.58 -0.13 2.08
C SER A 319 -11.70 -1.36 2.19
N ALA A 320 -10.87 -1.47 3.24
CA ALA A 320 -9.83 -2.49 3.34
C ALA A 320 -10.36 -3.94 3.40
N ILE A 321 -11.64 -4.12 3.73
CA ILE A 321 -12.27 -5.44 3.81
C ILE A 321 -12.86 -5.85 2.47
N ILE A 322 -13.50 -4.90 1.77
CA ILE A 322 -14.15 -5.16 0.48
C ILE A 322 -13.11 -5.31 -0.64
N ALA A 323 -12.01 -4.59 -0.55
CA ALA A 323 -11.02 -4.52 -1.62
C ALA A 323 -10.30 -5.85 -1.91
N PRO A 324 -9.80 -6.65 -0.94
CA PRO A 324 -9.19 -7.95 -1.22
C PRO A 324 -10.19 -8.96 -1.82
N TRP A 325 -11.47 -8.86 -1.45
CA TRP A 325 -12.53 -9.63 -2.09
C TRP A 325 -12.74 -9.18 -3.55
N ALA A 326 -12.79 -7.90 -3.83
CA ALA A 326 -12.87 -7.38 -5.20
C ALA A 326 -11.68 -7.84 -6.06
N THR A 327 -10.46 -7.85 -5.51
CA THR A 327 -9.27 -8.38 -6.17
C THR A 327 -9.42 -9.86 -6.53
N ARG A 328 -10.07 -10.67 -5.67
CA ARG A 328 -10.38 -12.08 -5.94
C ARG A 328 -11.36 -12.22 -7.12
N VAL A 329 -12.41 -11.42 -7.13
CA VAL A 329 -13.54 -11.56 -8.08
C VAL A 329 -13.15 -11.14 -9.49
N PHE A 330 -12.52 -9.98 -9.63
CA PHE A 330 -12.18 -9.43 -10.94
C PHE A 330 -10.97 -10.16 -11.57
N PRO A 331 -10.98 -10.38 -12.91
CA PRO A 331 -9.87 -11.02 -13.60
C PRO A 331 -8.60 -10.14 -13.57
N GLU A 332 -7.44 -10.80 -13.49
CA GLU A 332 -6.13 -10.15 -13.41
C GLU A 332 -5.88 -9.13 -14.52
N ARG A 333 -6.39 -9.41 -15.72
CA ARG A 333 -6.20 -8.55 -16.89
C ARG A 333 -6.75 -7.13 -16.68
N ILE A 334 -7.85 -6.99 -15.94
CA ILE A 334 -8.44 -5.67 -15.65
C ILE A 334 -7.45 -4.83 -14.85
N TRP A 335 -6.82 -5.41 -13.85
CA TRP A 335 -5.90 -4.71 -12.97
C TRP A 335 -4.64 -4.23 -13.68
N GLN A 336 -4.16 -4.97 -14.69
CA GLN A 336 -2.99 -4.59 -15.49
C GLN A 336 -3.19 -3.28 -16.27
N PHE A 337 -4.43 -2.85 -16.52
CA PHE A 337 -4.76 -1.59 -17.21
C PHE A 337 -5.30 -0.52 -16.27
N VAL A 338 -6.19 -0.89 -15.35
CA VAL A 338 -6.83 0.07 -14.42
C VAL A 338 -5.78 0.76 -13.55
N VAL A 339 -4.85 -0.02 -13.01
CA VAL A 339 -3.80 0.46 -12.12
C VAL A 339 -2.91 1.53 -12.79
N PRO A 340 -2.27 1.27 -13.95
CA PRO A 340 -1.42 2.26 -14.58
C PRO A 340 -2.19 3.47 -15.13
N ALA A 341 -3.39 3.26 -15.66
CA ALA A 341 -4.23 4.36 -16.14
C ALA A 341 -4.58 5.32 -15.00
N TYR A 342 -4.97 4.77 -13.86
CA TYR A 342 -5.24 5.53 -12.66
C TYR A 342 -4.01 6.32 -12.18
N SER A 343 -2.83 5.71 -12.17
CA SER A 343 -1.57 6.41 -11.83
C SER A 343 -1.30 7.60 -12.74
N CYS A 344 -1.50 7.44 -14.05
CA CYS A 344 -1.36 8.55 -15.00
C CYS A 344 -2.36 9.68 -14.74
N ILE A 345 -3.64 9.33 -14.51
CA ILE A 345 -4.71 10.30 -14.21
C ILE A 345 -4.35 11.10 -12.96
N LEU A 346 -3.91 10.43 -11.90
CA LEU A 346 -3.48 11.08 -10.66
C LEU A 346 -2.29 12.01 -10.88
N ALA A 347 -1.29 11.58 -11.65
CA ALA A 347 -0.12 12.40 -11.96
C ALA A 347 -0.51 13.67 -12.70
N PHE A 348 -1.35 13.57 -13.73
CA PHE A 348 -1.86 14.73 -14.48
C PHE A 348 -2.68 15.67 -13.58
N TYR A 349 -3.63 15.13 -12.82
CA TYR A 349 -4.45 15.91 -11.91
C TYR A 349 -3.61 16.65 -10.86
N SER A 350 -2.67 15.96 -10.23
CA SER A 350 -1.80 16.54 -9.21
C SER A 350 -0.88 17.63 -9.79
N THR A 351 -0.31 17.39 -10.99
CA THR A 351 0.50 18.38 -11.70
C THR A 351 -0.31 19.61 -12.07
N TYR A 352 -1.51 19.42 -12.64
CA TYR A 352 -2.41 20.52 -13.00
C TYR A 352 -2.75 21.40 -11.81
N ARG A 353 -3.12 20.80 -10.69
CA ARG A 353 -3.47 21.52 -9.46
C ARG A 353 -2.28 22.22 -8.81
N SER A 354 -1.08 21.66 -8.92
CA SER A 354 0.15 22.26 -8.38
C SER A 354 0.81 23.25 -9.35
N TRP A 355 0.29 23.42 -10.56
CA TRP A 355 0.90 24.24 -11.61
C TRP A 355 1.13 25.70 -11.23
N PRO A 356 0.20 26.40 -10.52
CA PRO A 356 0.43 27.76 -10.06
C PRO A 356 1.65 27.86 -9.11
N ASP A 357 1.78 26.92 -8.18
CA ASP A 357 2.87 26.89 -7.21
C ASP A 357 4.20 26.55 -7.88
N ILE A 358 4.18 25.63 -8.86
CA ILE A 358 5.35 25.28 -9.67
C ILE A 358 5.85 26.48 -10.46
N LYS A 359 4.94 27.20 -11.15
CA LYS A 359 5.30 28.43 -11.89
C LYS A 359 5.94 29.47 -10.96
N LYS A 360 5.35 29.67 -9.79
CA LYS A 360 5.86 30.63 -8.80
C LYS A 360 7.25 30.22 -8.29
N ALA A 361 7.49 28.94 -8.06
CA ALA A 361 8.78 28.41 -7.61
C ALA A 361 9.87 28.43 -8.71
N LEU A 362 9.49 28.45 -9.98
CA LEU A 362 10.41 28.54 -11.11
C LEU A 362 10.74 29.99 -11.49
N ALA A 363 9.90 30.95 -11.09
CA ALA A 363 10.05 32.37 -11.45
C ALA A 363 10.86 33.18 -10.42
N GLY A 364 11.23 32.56 -9.31
CA GLY A 364 12.05 33.24 -8.30
C GLY A 364 12.15 32.63 -6.99
#